data_cc8ee1ad1441e67707d497fccb24cf96
#
_entry.id   cc8ee1ad1441e67707d497fccb24cf96
#
_cell.length_a   1.000
_cell.length_b   1.000
_cell.length_c   1.000
_cell.angle_alpha   90.00
_cell.angle_beta   90.00
_cell.angle_gamma   90.00
#
_symmetry.space_group_name_H-M   'P 1'
#
loop_
_entity.id
_entity.type
_entity.pdbx_description
1 polymer ?
#
loop_
_entity_poly.entity_id
_entity_poly.type
_entity_poly.pdbx_seq_one_letter_code
_entity_poly.pdbx_strand_id
1 'polypeptide(L)'
;MSNFVVAGITQLETIVNVDHLPVDYIPMTSVPNSIHIAPGGDAYNETLALTWLGDNAMLHSVVGRDTEMGLFNPHGCKVNISTEYMLPLAENMPMQVILCDKERNQQIFEDIKGLRDVSYDMSMVSPAIAGSDMVVLSNANFCRPFIEVAQRYDKPIAVNIHEYHKEKEAYSEDFLKAASVMYFSDDTITEDPFEFIKDIAERYTPEIIILGQGSKGLILYDRKRGINVHYNTVKTNEVVNTAGAGNALLACFLHFYLETGDSTAAIKNALLFASYKIGYVGTSTGFLTVEQLEQWNKLIWGTGAPASMA
;
A
#
# COMPACT_ATOMS: atom_id res chain seq x y z
N MET A 1 4.37 -16.94 -8.71
CA MET A 1 3.84 -15.87 -9.60
C MET A 1 2.33 -15.93 -9.54
N SER A 2 1.73 -14.93 -8.93
CA SER A 2 0.29 -14.83 -8.71
C SER A 2 -0.32 -13.73 -9.58
N ASN A 3 -1.64 -13.79 -9.79
CA ASN A 3 -2.39 -12.81 -10.56
C ASN A 3 -3.19 -11.92 -9.61
N PHE A 4 -2.93 -10.64 -9.61
CA PHE A 4 -3.63 -9.66 -8.80
C PHE A 4 -4.46 -8.71 -9.67
N VAL A 5 -5.65 -8.39 -9.21
CA VAL A 5 -6.38 -7.19 -9.62
C VAL A 5 -6.21 -6.17 -8.51
N VAL A 6 -5.58 -5.04 -8.81
CA VAL A 6 -5.35 -3.96 -7.84
C VAL A 6 -6.19 -2.77 -8.26
N ALA A 7 -7.12 -2.35 -7.43
CA ALA A 7 -7.99 -1.22 -7.73
C ALA A 7 -7.93 -0.16 -6.65
N GLY A 8 -7.67 1.08 -7.05
CA GLY A 8 -7.56 2.19 -6.12
C GLY A 8 -6.97 3.46 -6.72
N ILE A 9 -6.55 4.34 -5.84
CA ILE A 9 -6.09 5.66 -6.21
C ILE A 9 -4.72 5.58 -6.89
N THR A 10 -4.62 6.31 -8.01
CA THR A 10 -3.37 6.69 -8.66
C THR A 10 -3.33 8.19 -8.76
N GLN A 11 -2.22 8.79 -8.39
CA GLN A 11 -2.09 10.24 -8.27
C GLN A 11 -0.69 10.71 -8.61
N LEU A 12 -0.54 12.03 -8.82
CA LEU A 12 0.77 12.66 -8.91
C LEU A 12 1.17 13.18 -7.52
N GLU A 13 2.32 12.76 -7.04
CA GLU A 13 2.82 13.11 -5.71
C GLU A 13 3.98 14.10 -5.82
N THR A 14 3.90 15.15 -5.02
CA THR A 14 4.98 16.13 -4.85
C THR A 14 5.51 16.03 -3.43
N ILE A 15 6.73 15.52 -3.27
CA ILE A 15 7.41 15.46 -1.98
C ILE A 15 8.28 16.68 -1.83
N VAL A 16 8.09 17.40 -0.73
CA VAL A 16 8.86 18.61 -0.38
C VAL A 16 9.60 18.36 0.93
N ASN A 17 10.93 18.33 0.87
CA ASN A 17 11.75 18.24 2.07
C ASN A 17 11.87 19.63 2.71
N VAL A 18 11.44 19.75 3.96
CA VAL A 18 11.45 20.97 4.76
C VAL A 18 12.38 20.82 5.98
N ASP A 19 12.73 21.92 6.62
CA ASP A 19 13.60 21.88 7.80
C ASP A 19 12.89 21.26 9.01
N HIS A 20 11.66 21.68 9.25
CA HIS A 20 10.80 21.23 10.37
C HIS A 20 9.32 21.44 10.04
N LEU A 21 8.46 20.79 10.79
CA LEU A 21 7.01 20.99 10.77
C LEU A 21 6.55 21.50 12.16
N PRO A 22 5.64 22.48 12.23
CA PRO A 22 5.03 23.23 11.11
C PRO A 22 6.05 24.13 10.40
N VAL A 23 5.84 24.39 9.11
CA VAL A 23 6.71 25.24 8.29
C VAL A 23 6.54 26.71 8.69
N ASP A 24 7.64 27.43 8.90
CA ASP A 24 7.62 28.87 9.13
C ASP A 24 7.23 29.63 7.85
N TYR A 25 6.53 30.75 8.04
CA TYR A 25 6.21 31.61 6.91
C TYR A 25 7.45 32.34 6.41
N ILE A 26 7.96 31.88 5.28
CA ILE A 26 9.03 32.52 4.51
C ILE A 26 8.51 32.72 3.08
N PRO A 27 8.46 33.95 2.55
CA PRO A 27 7.88 34.21 1.24
C PRO A 27 8.46 33.39 0.09
N MET A 28 9.73 33.03 0.17
CA MET A 28 10.41 32.18 -0.80
C MET A 28 11.59 31.46 -0.14
N THR A 29 11.56 30.13 -0.21
CA THR A 29 12.67 29.27 0.23
C THR A 29 13.26 28.56 -0.99
N SER A 30 14.58 28.59 -1.13
CA SER A 30 15.28 27.91 -2.22
C SER A 30 16.26 26.90 -1.64
N VAL A 31 15.90 25.62 -1.69
CA VAL A 31 16.74 24.51 -1.23
C VAL A 31 16.94 23.55 -2.43
N PRO A 32 18.18 23.37 -2.89
CA PRO A 32 18.47 22.44 -3.99
C PRO A 32 18.01 21.02 -3.67
N ASN A 33 17.40 20.35 -4.67
CA ASN A 33 16.94 18.96 -4.56
C ASN A 33 15.93 18.68 -3.42
N SER A 34 15.18 19.70 -3.00
CA SER A 34 14.17 19.55 -1.95
C SER A 34 12.80 19.14 -2.47
N ILE A 35 12.55 19.23 -3.78
CA ILE A 35 11.25 18.92 -4.37
C ILE A 35 11.40 17.76 -5.35
N HIS A 36 10.58 16.74 -5.18
CA HIS A 36 10.52 15.55 -6.03
C HIS A 36 9.07 15.33 -6.47
N ILE A 37 8.88 15.07 -7.76
CA ILE A 37 7.57 14.75 -8.32
C ILE A 37 7.63 13.36 -8.93
N ALA A 38 6.68 12.51 -8.58
CA ALA A 38 6.58 11.15 -9.10
C ALA A 38 5.11 10.68 -9.12
N PRO A 39 4.76 9.71 -9.98
CA PRO A 39 3.50 9.00 -9.83
C PRO A 39 3.50 8.19 -8.53
N GLY A 40 2.33 8.07 -7.93
CA GLY A 40 2.10 7.34 -6.69
C GLY A 40 0.62 7.04 -6.47
N GLY A 41 0.22 6.94 -5.21
CA GLY A 41 -1.09 6.47 -4.80
C GLY A 41 -1.08 4.98 -4.47
N ASP A 42 -2.01 4.54 -3.62
CA ASP A 42 -2.00 3.20 -3.04
C ASP A 42 -1.95 2.11 -4.10
N ALA A 43 -2.88 2.13 -5.05
CA ALA A 43 -2.98 1.08 -6.06
C ALA A 43 -1.78 1.08 -7.03
N TYR A 44 -1.27 2.25 -7.39
CA TYR A 44 -0.06 2.34 -8.23
C TYR A 44 1.15 1.75 -7.52
N ASN A 45 1.38 2.13 -6.26
CA ASN A 45 2.52 1.68 -5.48
C ASN A 45 2.47 0.16 -5.21
N GLU A 46 1.27 -0.37 -4.88
CA GLU A 46 1.06 -1.81 -4.65
C GLU A 46 1.25 -2.61 -5.94
N THR A 47 0.69 -2.14 -7.07
CA THR A 47 0.87 -2.79 -8.38
C THR A 47 2.34 -2.84 -8.76
N LEU A 48 3.05 -1.73 -8.60
CA LEU A 48 4.47 -1.66 -8.94
C LEU A 48 5.31 -2.58 -8.04
N ALA A 49 5.02 -2.62 -6.72
CA ALA A 49 5.71 -3.49 -5.77
C ALA A 49 5.49 -4.98 -6.09
N LEU A 50 4.25 -5.40 -6.38
CA LEU A 50 3.90 -6.76 -6.80
C LEU A 50 4.62 -7.14 -8.11
N THR A 51 4.66 -6.22 -9.08
CA THR A 51 5.35 -6.46 -10.35
C THR A 51 6.86 -6.61 -10.16
N TRP A 52 7.48 -5.84 -9.25
CA TRP A 52 8.89 -6.00 -8.87
C TRP A 52 9.19 -7.37 -8.23
N LEU A 53 8.22 -7.92 -7.49
CA LEU A 53 8.29 -9.26 -6.90
C LEU A 53 8.00 -10.39 -7.93
N GLY A 54 7.68 -10.03 -9.17
CA GLY A 54 7.47 -10.99 -10.26
C GLY A 54 6.03 -11.44 -10.44
N ASP A 55 5.06 -10.79 -9.80
CA ASP A 55 3.64 -11.09 -9.99
C ASP A 55 3.04 -10.38 -11.20
N ASN A 56 1.92 -10.91 -11.67
CA ASN A 56 1.09 -10.29 -12.68
C ASN A 56 0.01 -9.43 -11.99
N ALA A 57 0.29 -8.14 -11.84
CA ALA A 57 -0.61 -7.20 -11.19
C ALA A 57 -1.26 -6.27 -12.23
N MET A 58 -2.58 -6.28 -12.30
CA MET A 58 -3.38 -5.44 -13.19
C MET A 58 -3.91 -4.23 -12.41
N LEU A 59 -3.45 -3.03 -12.77
CA LEU A 59 -3.87 -1.78 -12.16
C LEU A 59 -5.18 -1.28 -12.75
N HIS A 60 -6.21 -1.18 -11.93
CA HIS A 60 -7.48 -0.54 -12.23
C HIS A 60 -7.60 0.77 -11.46
N SER A 61 -7.58 1.89 -12.14
CA SER A 61 -7.61 3.20 -11.51
C SER A 61 -8.35 4.24 -12.35
N VAL A 62 -8.67 5.35 -11.70
CA VAL A 62 -9.22 6.53 -12.36
C VAL A 62 -8.17 7.64 -12.33
N VAL A 63 -7.94 8.24 -13.49
CA VAL A 63 -7.02 9.37 -13.67
C VAL A 63 -7.74 10.56 -14.31
N GLY A 64 -7.09 11.71 -14.31
CA GLY A 64 -7.61 12.90 -14.98
C GLY A 64 -7.51 12.80 -16.51
N ARG A 65 -8.38 13.49 -17.23
CA ARG A 65 -8.31 13.65 -18.69
C ARG A 65 -7.09 14.46 -19.13
N ASP A 66 -6.52 15.23 -18.22
CA ASP A 66 -5.28 15.99 -18.37
C ASP A 66 -4.01 15.17 -18.11
N THR A 67 -4.15 13.87 -17.81
CA THR A 67 -3.04 12.99 -17.43
C THR A 67 -2.22 12.55 -18.63
N GLU A 68 -0.91 12.79 -18.56
CA GLU A 68 0.03 12.20 -19.50
C GLU A 68 0.43 10.80 -19.04
N MET A 69 -0.10 9.77 -19.70
CA MET A 69 0.05 8.37 -19.32
C MET A 69 1.50 7.88 -19.31
N GLY A 70 2.39 8.52 -20.07
CA GLY A 70 3.82 8.23 -20.08
C GLY A 70 4.53 8.44 -18.72
N LEU A 71 3.93 9.22 -17.83
CA LEU A 71 4.46 9.44 -16.49
C LEU A 71 4.52 8.14 -15.64
N PHE A 72 3.60 7.20 -15.89
CA PHE A 72 3.50 5.96 -15.11
C PHE A 72 4.50 4.87 -15.52
N ASN A 73 5.14 5.02 -16.68
CA ASN A 73 6.18 4.13 -17.17
C ASN A 73 7.37 4.96 -17.68
N PRO A 74 8.13 5.63 -16.79
CA PRO A 74 9.27 6.45 -17.20
C PRO A 74 10.31 5.63 -17.96
N HIS A 75 10.92 6.22 -18.97
CA HIS A 75 11.97 5.57 -19.74
C HIS A 75 13.11 5.09 -18.83
N GLY A 76 13.53 3.83 -19.02
CA GLY A 76 14.60 3.22 -18.23
C GLY A 76 14.15 2.51 -16.95
N CYS A 77 12.86 2.49 -16.64
CA CYS A 77 12.34 1.62 -15.59
C CYS A 77 12.54 0.15 -15.96
N LYS A 78 13.00 -0.65 -14.98
CA LYS A 78 13.18 -2.10 -15.17
C LYS A 78 11.86 -2.86 -15.27
N VAL A 79 10.81 -2.27 -14.74
CA VAL A 79 9.48 -2.85 -14.63
C VAL A 79 8.47 -1.87 -15.19
N ASN A 80 7.59 -2.34 -16.04
CA ASN A 80 6.49 -1.57 -16.60
C ASN A 80 5.16 -2.14 -16.09
N ILE A 81 4.23 -1.26 -15.76
CA ILE A 81 2.85 -1.64 -15.44
C ILE A 81 1.94 -1.30 -16.63
N SER A 82 0.91 -2.14 -16.83
CA SER A 82 -0.11 -1.83 -17.84
C SER A 82 -0.94 -0.65 -17.39
N THR A 83 -1.10 0.33 -18.27
CA THR A 83 -1.98 1.50 -18.07
C THR A 83 -3.34 1.31 -18.74
N GLU A 84 -3.64 0.13 -19.28
CA GLU A 84 -4.85 -0.17 -20.05
C GLU A 84 -6.14 0.09 -19.27
N TYR A 85 -6.12 -0.21 -17.96
CA TYR A 85 -7.28 -0.04 -17.07
C TYR A 85 -7.19 1.22 -16.19
N MET A 86 -6.31 2.14 -16.52
CA MET A 86 -6.29 3.49 -15.94
C MET A 86 -7.18 4.38 -16.77
N LEU A 87 -8.42 4.59 -16.31
CA LEU A 87 -9.45 5.27 -17.10
C LEU A 87 -9.47 6.78 -16.86
N PRO A 88 -9.43 7.64 -17.90
CA PRO A 88 -9.45 9.09 -17.76
C PRO A 88 -10.89 9.60 -17.53
N LEU A 89 -11.47 9.28 -16.38
CA LEU A 89 -12.86 9.59 -16.04
C LEU A 89 -12.98 10.85 -15.17
N ALA A 90 -11.94 11.23 -14.44
CA ALA A 90 -11.90 12.49 -13.72
C ALA A 90 -11.57 13.66 -14.65
N GLU A 91 -11.94 14.88 -14.27
CA GLU A 91 -11.60 16.08 -15.05
C GLU A 91 -10.10 16.37 -14.99
N ASN A 92 -9.54 16.31 -13.80
CA ASN A 92 -8.12 16.58 -13.55
C ASN A 92 -7.47 15.42 -12.78
N MET A 93 -6.14 15.29 -12.93
CA MET A 93 -5.34 14.29 -12.24
C MET A 93 -5.40 14.49 -10.71
N PRO A 94 -5.69 13.44 -9.93
CA PRO A 94 -5.52 13.48 -8.48
C PRO A 94 -4.08 13.82 -8.10
N MET A 95 -3.92 14.60 -7.04
CA MET A 95 -2.61 15.11 -6.60
C MET A 95 -2.45 15.03 -5.10
N GLN A 96 -1.22 14.83 -4.67
CA GLN A 96 -0.85 14.88 -3.27
C GLN A 96 0.44 15.67 -3.07
N VAL A 97 0.50 16.47 -2.01
CA VAL A 97 1.74 17.14 -1.56
C VAL A 97 2.11 16.58 -0.19
N ILE A 98 3.34 16.08 -0.07
CA ILE A 98 3.88 15.49 1.15
C ILE A 98 5.03 16.37 1.63
N LEU A 99 4.85 17.08 2.72
CA LEU A 99 5.94 17.78 3.40
C LEU A 99 6.64 16.79 4.33
N CYS A 100 7.97 16.68 4.20
CA CYS A 100 8.78 15.80 5.05
C CYS A 100 9.85 16.62 5.76
N ASP A 101 9.92 16.56 7.09
CA ASP A 101 10.97 17.24 7.84
C ASP A 101 12.20 16.35 8.10
N LYS A 102 13.23 16.93 8.71
CA LYS A 102 14.48 16.22 9.04
C LYS A 102 14.28 15.13 10.11
N GLU A 103 13.23 15.24 10.92
CA GLU A 103 12.86 14.25 11.94
C GLU A 103 11.98 13.12 11.39
N ARG A 104 11.65 13.18 10.09
CA ARG A 104 10.79 12.22 9.36
C ARG A 104 9.30 12.36 9.67
N ASN A 105 8.88 13.46 10.29
CA ASN A 105 7.46 13.78 10.37
C ASN A 105 6.95 14.13 8.98
N GLN A 106 5.68 13.82 8.73
CA GLN A 106 5.03 14.10 7.46
C GLN A 106 3.76 14.91 7.68
N GLN A 107 3.51 15.84 6.77
CA GLN A 107 2.21 16.51 6.63
C GLN A 107 1.76 16.34 5.19
N ILE A 108 0.57 15.76 5.01
CA ILE A 108 0.04 15.38 3.71
C ILE A 108 -1.14 16.28 3.37
N PHE A 109 -1.15 16.79 2.14
CA PHE A 109 -2.26 17.48 1.52
C PHE A 109 -2.72 16.67 0.32
N GLU A 110 -3.93 16.15 0.37
CA GLU A 110 -4.50 15.32 -0.69
C GLU A 110 -5.64 16.05 -1.39
N ASP A 111 -5.63 16.00 -2.72
CA ASP A 111 -6.71 16.48 -3.57
C ASP A 111 -7.06 15.39 -4.58
N ILE A 112 -8.03 14.56 -4.23
CA ILE A 112 -8.50 13.44 -5.06
C ILE A 112 -9.42 13.89 -6.20
N LYS A 113 -9.57 15.22 -6.41
CA LYS A 113 -10.45 15.80 -7.44
C LYS A 113 -11.88 15.27 -7.29
N GLY A 114 -12.51 14.88 -8.36
CA GLY A 114 -13.87 14.34 -8.36
C GLY A 114 -13.99 12.82 -8.24
N LEU A 115 -12.97 12.10 -7.75
CA LEU A 115 -12.97 10.63 -7.72
C LEU A 115 -14.10 10.02 -6.90
N ARG A 116 -14.66 10.75 -5.93
CA ARG A 116 -15.78 10.26 -5.11
C ARG A 116 -17.04 9.99 -5.91
N ASP A 117 -17.23 10.72 -7.02
CA ASP A 117 -18.46 10.70 -7.84
C ASP A 117 -18.28 9.91 -9.14
N VAL A 118 -17.10 9.32 -9.35
CA VAL A 118 -16.80 8.55 -10.56
C VAL A 118 -17.32 7.13 -10.43
N SER A 119 -17.92 6.62 -11.51
CA SER A 119 -18.31 5.23 -11.67
C SER A 119 -17.34 4.54 -12.64
N TYR A 120 -16.80 3.40 -12.24
CA TYR A 120 -15.91 2.58 -13.05
C TYR A 120 -16.71 1.54 -13.85
N ASP A 121 -16.38 1.34 -15.14
CA ASP A 121 -17.04 0.34 -15.97
C ASP A 121 -16.60 -1.07 -15.58
N MET A 122 -17.50 -1.84 -14.97
CA MET A 122 -17.24 -3.19 -14.47
C MET A 122 -17.26 -4.27 -15.56
N SER A 123 -17.69 -3.97 -16.78
CA SER A 123 -17.70 -4.94 -17.88
C SER A 123 -16.31 -5.46 -18.24
N MET A 124 -15.31 -4.58 -18.14
CA MET A 124 -13.90 -4.91 -18.38
C MET A 124 -13.23 -5.59 -17.17
N VAL A 125 -13.75 -5.38 -15.97
CA VAL A 125 -13.16 -5.86 -14.71
C VAL A 125 -13.51 -7.31 -14.42
N SER A 126 -14.73 -7.71 -14.75
CA SER A 126 -15.25 -9.05 -14.41
C SER A 126 -14.36 -10.20 -14.92
N PRO A 127 -13.87 -10.21 -16.17
CA PRO A 127 -12.93 -11.25 -16.62
C PRO A 127 -11.58 -11.20 -15.91
N ALA A 128 -11.07 -10.02 -15.59
CA ALA A 128 -9.81 -9.85 -14.87
C ALA A 128 -9.91 -10.45 -13.47
N ILE A 129 -10.98 -10.12 -12.72
CA ILE A 129 -11.23 -10.68 -11.39
C ILE A 129 -11.42 -12.21 -11.45
N ALA A 130 -12.17 -12.73 -12.42
CA ALA A 130 -12.35 -14.18 -12.57
C ALA A 130 -11.02 -14.94 -12.70
N GLY A 131 -10.04 -14.34 -13.41
CA GLY A 131 -8.70 -14.90 -13.62
C GLY A 131 -7.68 -14.58 -12.54
N SER A 132 -8.02 -13.74 -11.56
CA SER A 132 -7.08 -13.36 -10.49
C SER A 132 -7.05 -14.37 -9.36
N ASP A 133 -5.97 -14.34 -8.58
CA ASP A 133 -5.83 -15.10 -7.34
C ASP A 133 -6.31 -14.27 -6.13
N MET A 134 -6.18 -12.94 -6.22
CA MET A 134 -6.62 -11.99 -5.19
C MET A 134 -6.98 -10.63 -5.80
N VAL A 135 -7.92 -9.94 -5.15
CA VAL A 135 -8.28 -8.55 -5.45
C VAL A 135 -7.79 -7.66 -4.32
N VAL A 136 -7.03 -6.61 -4.64
CA VAL A 136 -6.50 -5.63 -3.68
C VAL A 136 -7.22 -4.31 -3.90
N LEU A 137 -7.82 -3.76 -2.87
CA LEU A 137 -8.64 -2.54 -2.96
C LEU A 137 -8.16 -1.46 -2.00
N SER A 138 -8.01 -0.24 -2.51
CA SER A 138 -8.09 0.95 -1.65
C SER A 138 -9.55 1.20 -1.27
N ASN A 139 -9.81 1.82 -0.12
CA ASN A 139 -11.17 2.17 0.31
C ASN A 139 -11.75 3.40 -0.44
N ALA A 140 -11.51 3.48 -1.74
CA ALA A 140 -12.03 4.52 -2.61
C ALA A 140 -13.43 4.17 -3.15
N ASN A 141 -14.29 5.19 -3.31
CA ASN A 141 -15.70 4.97 -3.65
C ASN A 141 -15.90 4.17 -4.95
N PHE A 142 -15.10 4.45 -5.99
CA PHE A 142 -15.19 3.75 -7.27
C PHE A 142 -14.72 2.28 -7.21
N CYS A 143 -14.07 1.85 -6.11
CA CYS A 143 -13.66 0.47 -5.89
C CYS A 143 -14.78 -0.42 -5.33
N ARG A 144 -15.89 0.15 -4.83
CA ARG A 144 -17.00 -0.63 -4.24
C ARG A 144 -17.59 -1.68 -5.14
N PRO A 145 -17.83 -1.42 -6.45
CA PRO A 145 -18.35 -2.43 -7.35
C PRO A 145 -17.43 -3.65 -7.53
N PHE A 146 -16.12 -3.50 -7.28
CA PHE A 146 -15.16 -4.62 -7.34
C PHE A 146 -15.45 -5.67 -6.26
N ILE A 147 -15.96 -5.25 -5.10
CA ILE A 147 -16.33 -6.14 -3.99
C ILE A 147 -17.36 -7.17 -4.46
N GLU A 148 -18.45 -6.71 -5.08
CA GLU A 148 -19.53 -7.58 -5.55
C GLU A 148 -19.02 -8.59 -6.59
N VAL A 149 -18.18 -8.13 -7.52
CA VAL A 149 -17.62 -8.99 -8.56
C VAL A 149 -16.64 -10.01 -7.97
N ALA A 150 -15.78 -9.60 -7.04
CA ALA A 150 -14.84 -10.50 -6.36
C ALA A 150 -15.60 -11.60 -5.58
N GLN A 151 -16.65 -11.22 -4.84
CA GLN A 151 -17.50 -12.18 -4.12
C GLN A 151 -18.22 -13.14 -5.06
N ARG A 152 -18.68 -12.69 -6.23
CA ARG A 152 -19.32 -13.55 -7.24
C ARG A 152 -18.39 -14.65 -7.75
N TYR A 153 -17.09 -14.39 -7.81
CA TYR A 153 -16.08 -15.35 -8.26
C TYR A 153 -15.29 -15.99 -7.09
N ASP A 154 -15.78 -15.86 -5.86
CA ASP A 154 -15.14 -16.39 -4.64
C ASP A 154 -13.65 -15.99 -4.52
N LYS A 155 -13.32 -14.74 -4.91
CA LYS A 155 -11.93 -14.23 -4.81
C LYS A 155 -11.68 -13.58 -3.46
N PRO A 156 -10.54 -13.89 -2.81
CA PRO A 156 -10.15 -13.20 -1.60
C PRO A 156 -9.88 -11.71 -1.88
N ILE A 157 -10.28 -10.87 -0.93
CA ILE A 157 -10.12 -9.42 -1.03
C ILE A 157 -9.15 -8.96 0.05
N ALA A 158 -8.08 -8.28 -0.35
CA ALA A 158 -7.24 -7.50 0.54
C ALA A 158 -7.67 -6.03 0.46
N VAL A 159 -7.77 -5.36 1.60
CA VAL A 159 -8.15 -3.93 1.65
C VAL A 159 -7.08 -3.14 2.39
N ASN A 160 -6.63 -2.06 1.76
CA ASN A 160 -5.80 -1.05 2.35
C ASN A 160 -6.69 0.06 2.92
N ILE A 161 -6.82 0.11 4.25
CA ILE A 161 -7.49 1.19 4.98
C ILE A 161 -6.40 2.10 5.53
N HIS A 162 -5.93 3.00 4.71
CA HIS A 162 -4.78 3.85 5.03
C HIS A 162 -5.00 4.67 6.30
N GLU A 163 -6.12 5.38 6.39
CA GLU A 163 -6.55 6.15 7.56
C GLU A 163 -7.89 5.63 8.08
N TYR A 164 -7.87 5.00 9.24
CA TYR A 164 -9.08 4.57 9.91
C TYR A 164 -9.52 5.62 10.92
N HIS A 165 -10.75 6.11 10.74
CA HIS A 165 -11.41 7.00 11.70
C HIS A 165 -12.70 6.33 12.16
N LYS A 166 -12.83 6.10 13.46
CA LYS A 166 -14.02 5.44 14.04
C LYS A 166 -15.31 6.17 13.73
N GLU A 167 -15.30 7.50 13.72
CA GLU A 167 -16.45 8.33 13.37
C GLU A 167 -16.82 8.31 11.87
N LYS A 168 -15.91 7.82 11.02
CA LYS A 168 -16.10 7.67 9.57
C LYS A 168 -16.17 6.20 9.14
N GLU A 169 -16.23 5.26 10.08
CA GLU A 169 -16.21 3.83 9.80
C GLU A 169 -17.30 3.41 8.82
N ALA A 170 -18.49 4.02 8.90
CA ALA A 170 -19.61 3.76 7.99
C ALA A 170 -19.22 3.93 6.50
N TYR A 171 -18.22 4.77 6.19
CA TYR A 171 -17.71 4.91 4.84
C TYR A 171 -16.94 3.65 4.37
N SER A 172 -16.21 2.99 5.26
CA SER A 172 -15.37 1.83 4.93
C SER A 172 -16.03 0.49 5.28
N GLU A 173 -17.25 0.49 5.82
CA GLU A 173 -17.90 -0.68 6.40
C GLU A 173 -18.06 -1.86 5.41
N ASP A 174 -18.40 -1.58 4.17
CA ASP A 174 -18.54 -2.60 3.12
C ASP A 174 -17.21 -3.22 2.71
N PHE A 175 -16.13 -2.41 2.66
CA PHE A 175 -14.77 -2.91 2.46
C PHE A 175 -14.33 -3.80 3.63
N LEU A 176 -14.57 -3.36 4.87
CA LEU A 176 -14.24 -4.13 6.07
C LEU A 176 -15.00 -5.46 6.13
N LYS A 177 -16.30 -5.47 5.76
CA LYS A 177 -17.11 -6.70 5.71
C LYS A 177 -16.65 -7.69 4.63
N ALA A 178 -16.07 -7.19 3.55
CA ALA A 178 -15.66 -8.02 2.42
C ALA A 178 -14.21 -8.53 2.51
N ALA A 179 -13.37 -7.87 3.30
CA ALA A 179 -11.94 -8.15 3.34
C ALA A 179 -11.60 -9.44 4.06
N SER A 180 -10.79 -10.29 3.43
CA SER A 180 -10.08 -11.40 4.07
C SER A 180 -8.74 -10.95 4.66
N VAL A 181 -8.08 -9.97 4.05
CA VAL A 181 -6.84 -9.34 4.55
C VAL A 181 -7.08 -7.85 4.71
N MET A 182 -6.77 -7.29 5.88
CA MET A 182 -6.89 -5.86 6.18
C MET A 182 -5.54 -5.27 6.56
N TYR A 183 -5.22 -4.12 5.96
CA TYR A 183 -4.09 -3.29 6.38
C TYR A 183 -4.59 -1.96 6.94
N PHE A 184 -4.04 -1.57 8.09
CA PHE A 184 -4.28 -0.27 8.75
C PHE A 184 -2.95 0.39 9.10
N SER A 185 -2.93 1.73 9.17
CA SER A 185 -1.92 2.52 9.86
C SER A 185 -2.42 2.97 11.22
N ASP A 186 -1.55 3.01 12.25
CA ASP A 186 -1.95 3.43 13.60
C ASP A 186 -1.98 4.97 13.78
N ASP A 187 -1.73 5.75 12.74
CA ASP A 187 -1.60 7.22 12.82
C ASP A 187 -2.84 7.92 13.41
N THR A 188 -4.02 7.34 13.23
CA THR A 188 -5.30 7.88 13.71
C THR A 188 -5.93 7.05 14.82
N ILE A 189 -5.29 5.95 15.25
CA ILE A 189 -5.79 5.04 16.27
C ILE A 189 -5.30 5.53 17.64
N THR A 190 -6.24 5.90 18.51
CA THR A 190 -5.95 6.44 19.85
C THR A 190 -6.07 5.43 20.97
N GLU A 191 -6.70 4.29 20.70
CA GLU A 191 -6.88 3.19 21.64
C GLU A 191 -5.67 2.24 21.64
N ASP A 192 -5.65 1.28 22.58
CA ASP A 192 -4.62 0.23 22.57
C ASP A 192 -4.67 -0.55 21.26
N PRO A 193 -3.54 -0.71 20.56
CA PRO A 193 -3.50 -1.36 19.25
C PRO A 193 -4.00 -2.82 19.24
N PHE A 194 -3.80 -3.56 20.33
CA PHE A 194 -4.30 -4.95 20.45
C PHE A 194 -5.81 -4.98 20.68
N GLU A 195 -6.36 -4.03 21.46
CA GLU A 195 -7.81 -3.92 21.64
C GLU A 195 -8.48 -3.46 20.34
N PHE A 196 -7.86 -2.56 19.58
CA PHE A 196 -8.33 -2.18 18.24
C PHE A 196 -8.42 -3.41 17.31
N ILE A 197 -7.34 -4.19 17.20
CA ILE A 197 -7.32 -5.41 16.37
C ILE A 197 -8.40 -6.40 16.81
N LYS A 198 -8.57 -6.59 18.11
CA LYS A 198 -9.59 -7.47 18.66
C LYS A 198 -11.00 -7.01 18.29
N ASP A 199 -11.31 -5.72 18.43
CA ASP A 199 -12.61 -5.13 18.05
C ASP A 199 -12.89 -5.35 16.55
N ILE A 200 -11.93 -5.03 15.67
CA ILE A 200 -12.06 -5.26 14.22
C ILE A 200 -12.23 -6.75 13.91
N ALA A 201 -11.43 -7.61 14.54
CA ALA A 201 -11.49 -9.06 14.30
C ALA A 201 -12.81 -9.69 14.74
N GLU A 202 -13.42 -9.20 15.82
CA GLU A 202 -14.73 -9.68 16.29
C GLU A 202 -15.87 -9.22 15.41
N ARG A 203 -15.84 -7.97 14.95
CA ARG A 203 -16.93 -7.36 14.15
C ARG A 203 -16.92 -7.78 12.69
N TYR A 204 -15.76 -7.89 12.06
CA TYR A 204 -15.64 -8.10 10.61
C TYR A 204 -15.10 -9.47 10.22
N THR A 205 -14.54 -10.21 11.16
CA THR A 205 -14.06 -11.59 11.00
C THR A 205 -13.04 -11.84 9.86
N PRO A 206 -12.08 -10.94 9.58
CA PRO A 206 -11.06 -11.16 8.56
C PRO A 206 -10.16 -12.36 8.93
N GLU A 207 -9.45 -12.90 7.95
CA GLU A 207 -8.43 -13.91 8.17
C GLU A 207 -7.15 -13.27 8.74
N ILE A 208 -6.72 -12.15 8.15
CA ILE A 208 -5.50 -11.43 8.50
C ILE A 208 -5.80 -9.96 8.78
N ILE A 209 -5.20 -9.41 9.84
CA ILE A 209 -5.08 -7.96 10.06
C ILE A 209 -3.61 -7.62 10.21
N ILE A 210 -3.16 -6.59 9.52
CA ILE A 210 -1.85 -5.99 9.68
C ILE A 210 -2.05 -4.55 10.13
N LEU A 211 -1.53 -4.19 11.29
CA LEU A 211 -1.55 -2.83 11.81
C LEU A 211 -0.13 -2.27 11.82
N GLY A 212 0.18 -1.41 10.85
CA GLY A 212 1.46 -0.71 10.76
C GLY A 212 1.59 0.36 11.85
N GLN A 213 2.73 0.40 12.53
CA GLN A 213 3.01 1.32 13.64
C GLN A 213 4.26 2.17 13.39
N GLY A 214 4.56 2.42 12.12
CA GLY A 214 5.71 3.22 11.71
C GLY A 214 7.03 2.70 12.28
N SER A 215 7.76 3.54 12.99
CA SER A 215 9.06 3.19 13.59
C SER A 215 8.98 2.15 14.70
N LYS A 216 7.79 1.88 15.25
CA LYS A 216 7.57 0.86 16.28
C LYS A 216 7.43 -0.55 15.70
N GLY A 217 7.21 -0.68 14.38
CA GLY A 217 6.99 -1.96 13.72
C GLY A 217 5.55 -2.16 13.30
N LEU A 218 4.99 -3.33 13.56
CA LEU A 218 3.60 -3.68 13.25
C LEU A 218 3.05 -4.75 14.17
N ILE A 219 1.73 -4.92 14.16
CA ILE A 219 1.06 -6.07 14.77
C ILE A 219 0.44 -6.90 13.65
N LEU A 220 0.68 -8.22 13.70
CA LEU A 220 0.05 -9.22 12.84
C LEU A 220 -0.99 -9.99 13.65
N TYR A 221 -2.22 -10.00 13.16
CA TYR A 221 -3.26 -10.92 13.57
C TYR A 221 -3.50 -11.95 12.46
N ASP A 222 -3.52 -13.21 12.82
CA ASP A 222 -3.90 -14.32 11.93
C ASP A 222 -4.91 -15.20 12.68
N ARG A 223 -6.16 -15.14 12.23
CA ARG A 223 -7.28 -15.87 12.84
C ARG A 223 -7.07 -17.38 12.82
N LYS A 224 -6.63 -17.90 11.68
CA LYS A 224 -6.49 -19.34 11.43
C LYS A 224 -5.38 -19.96 12.28
N ARG A 225 -4.29 -19.21 12.49
CA ARG A 225 -3.12 -19.65 13.25
C ARG A 225 -3.18 -19.23 14.74
N GLY A 226 -4.16 -18.40 15.12
CA GLY A 226 -4.29 -17.87 16.47
C GLY A 226 -3.15 -16.90 16.84
N ILE A 227 -2.61 -16.16 15.86
CA ILE A 227 -1.53 -15.21 16.06
C ILE A 227 -2.13 -13.82 16.32
N ASN A 228 -1.61 -13.13 17.34
CA ASN A 228 -1.79 -11.70 17.59
C ASN A 228 -0.51 -11.18 18.24
N VAL A 229 0.48 -10.82 17.41
CA VAL A 229 1.86 -10.61 17.84
C VAL A 229 2.44 -9.34 17.21
N HIS A 230 3.17 -8.59 18.04
CA HIS A 230 3.93 -7.43 17.58
C HIS A 230 5.29 -7.87 16.99
N TYR A 231 5.65 -7.26 15.88
CA TYR A 231 6.96 -7.41 15.23
C TYR A 231 7.67 -6.06 15.20
N ASN A 232 8.92 -6.03 15.67
CA ASN A 232 9.77 -4.85 15.59
C ASN A 232 10.18 -4.54 14.15
N THR A 233 10.54 -3.28 13.89
CA THR A 233 11.14 -2.89 12.61
C THR A 233 12.46 -3.59 12.37
N VAL A 234 12.81 -3.75 11.11
CA VAL A 234 14.11 -4.21 10.63
C VAL A 234 14.87 -3.01 10.09
N LYS A 235 16.16 -2.96 10.26
CA LYS A 235 16.99 -1.89 9.69
C LYS A 235 17.81 -2.42 8.50
N THR A 236 17.54 -1.87 7.31
CA THR A 236 18.32 -2.15 6.07
C THR A 236 19.21 -0.97 5.71
N ASN A 237 18.61 0.17 5.41
CA ASN A 237 19.28 1.39 5.00
C ASN A 237 18.98 2.53 5.99
N GLU A 238 19.64 3.67 5.80
CA GLU A 238 19.21 4.89 6.45
C GLU A 238 17.86 5.34 5.89
N VAL A 239 17.00 5.83 6.78
CA VAL A 239 15.65 6.29 6.39
C VAL A 239 15.78 7.60 5.64
N VAL A 240 15.28 7.62 4.41
CA VAL A 240 15.20 8.82 3.56
C VAL A 240 13.79 9.37 3.54
N ASN A 241 12.80 8.50 3.26
CA ASN A 241 11.39 8.89 3.19
C ASN A 241 10.48 7.70 3.55
N THR A 242 9.53 7.89 4.48
CA THR A 242 8.64 6.83 4.95
C THR A 242 7.34 6.70 4.15
N ALA A 243 7.02 7.66 3.26
CA ALA A 243 5.82 7.58 2.43
C ALA A 243 5.82 6.33 1.53
N GLY A 244 4.68 5.67 1.43
CA GLY A 244 4.51 4.42 0.67
C GLY A 244 5.08 3.15 1.33
N ALA A 245 5.58 3.23 2.57
CA ALA A 245 6.06 2.05 3.30
C ALA A 245 4.95 1.02 3.54
N GLY A 246 3.74 1.48 3.89
CA GLY A 246 2.57 0.63 4.08
C GLY A 246 2.17 -0.14 2.83
N ASN A 247 2.12 0.53 1.68
CA ASN A 247 1.79 -0.09 0.40
C ASN A 247 2.83 -1.16 0.01
N ALA A 248 4.12 -0.85 0.20
CA ALA A 248 5.20 -1.79 -0.04
C ALA A 248 5.12 -3.01 0.89
N LEU A 249 4.81 -2.78 2.16
CA LEU A 249 4.63 -3.82 3.17
C LEU A 249 3.45 -4.74 2.80
N LEU A 250 2.29 -4.17 2.51
CA LEU A 250 1.11 -4.94 2.13
C LEU A 250 1.36 -5.76 0.86
N ALA A 251 1.87 -5.16 -0.20
CA ALA A 251 2.16 -5.85 -1.45
C ALA A 251 3.12 -7.04 -1.25
N CYS A 252 4.22 -6.84 -0.53
CA CYS A 252 5.17 -7.90 -0.24
C CYS A 252 4.56 -9.00 0.65
N PHE A 253 3.76 -8.64 1.64
CA PHE A 253 3.01 -9.60 2.45
C PHE A 253 2.11 -10.47 1.58
N LEU A 254 1.30 -9.86 0.72
CA LEU A 254 0.35 -10.58 -0.14
C LEU A 254 1.05 -11.53 -1.11
N HIS A 255 2.18 -11.11 -1.71
CA HIS A 255 3.01 -11.96 -2.57
C HIS A 255 3.39 -13.26 -1.85
N PHE A 256 4.07 -13.17 -0.71
CA PHE A 256 4.55 -14.35 0.01
C PHE A 256 3.43 -15.12 0.72
N TYR A 257 2.38 -14.45 1.15
CA TYR A 257 1.23 -15.10 1.78
C TYR A 257 0.45 -15.98 0.80
N LEU A 258 0.22 -15.50 -0.43
CA LEU A 258 -0.42 -16.32 -1.47
C LEU A 258 0.46 -17.50 -1.90
N GLU A 259 1.78 -17.31 -1.94
CA GLU A 259 2.70 -18.37 -2.35
C GLU A 259 2.83 -19.48 -1.31
N THR A 260 2.87 -19.12 -0.02
CA THR A 260 3.25 -20.06 1.06
C THR A 260 2.14 -20.42 2.03
N GLY A 261 1.11 -19.57 2.17
CA GLY A 261 0.11 -19.66 3.23
C GLY A 261 0.67 -19.39 4.63
N ASP A 262 1.93 -18.94 4.73
CA ASP A 262 2.59 -18.67 6.01
C ASP A 262 2.67 -17.16 6.31
N SER A 263 1.71 -16.68 7.10
CA SER A 263 1.64 -15.27 7.50
C SER A 263 2.87 -14.79 8.26
N THR A 264 3.55 -15.67 9.03
CA THR A 264 4.75 -15.32 9.79
C THR A 264 5.97 -15.15 8.88
N ALA A 265 6.13 -16.01 7.89
CA ALA A 265 7.18 -15.87 6.89
C ALA A 265 6.92 -14.64 5.99
N ALA A 266 5.67 -14.45 5.56
CA ALA A 266 5.26 -13.32 4.73
C ALA A 266 5.50 -11.98 5.42
N ILE A 267 5.15 -11.84 6.71
CA ILE A 267 5.32 -10.57 7.42
C ILE A 267 6.79 -10.19 7.65
N LYS A 268 7.68 -11.18 7.84
CA LYS A 268 9.13 -10.93 7.96
C LYS A 268 9.71 -10.40 6.64
N ASN A 269 9.33 -10.98 5.51
CA ASN A 269 9.70 -10.47 4.19
C ASN A 269 9.15 -9.07 3.95
N ALA A 270 7.91 -8.82 4.32
CA ALA A 270 7.26 -7.53 4.16
C ALA A 270 7.92 -6.41 4.98
N LEU A 271 8.30 -6.70 6.24
CA LEU A 271 9.06 -5.78 7.09
C LEU A 271 10.40 -5.39 6.46
N LEU A 272 11.12 -6.36 5.92
CA LEU A 272 12.39 -6.13 5.27
C LEU A 272 12.23 -5.31 3.99
N PHE A 273 11.24 -5.66 3.16
CA PHE A 273 10.92 -4.96 1.92
C PHE A 273 10.55 -3.49 2.18
N ALA A 274 9.67 -3.23 3.14
CA ALA A 274 9.29 -1.88 3.54
C ALA A 274 10.47 -1.09 4.13
N SER A 275 11.30 -1.74 4.97
CA SER A 275 12.52 -1.12 5.50
C SER A 275 13.52 -0.74 4.41
N TYR A 276 13.66 -1.54 3.38
CA TYR A 276 14.53 -1.20 2.24
C TYR A 276 13.96 -0.03 1.44
N LYS A 277 12.66 -0.06 1.16
CA LYS A 277 11.94 0.98 0.42
C LYS A 277 12.13 2.37 1.03
N ILE A 278 12.04 2.52 2.34
CA ILE A 278 12.16 3.83 3.02
C ILE A 278 13.56 4.45 2.96
N GLY A 279 14.55 3.74 2.45
CA GLY A 279 15.88 4.27 2.11
C GLY A 279 15.94 5.06 0.79
N TYR A 280 14.80 5.25 0.12
CA TYR A 280 14.71 5.94 -1.17
C TYR A 280 13.69 7.07 -1.13
N VAL A 281 13.90 8.09 -1.98
CA VAL A 281 12.95 9.19 -2.15
C VAL A 281 11.77 8.73 -3.00
N GLY A 282 10.56 9.17 -2.64
CA GLY A 282 9.34 8.86 -3.38
C GLY A 282 8.63 7.62 -2.83
N THR A 283 7.36 7.49 -3.16
CA THR A 283 6.48 6.40 -2.69
C THR A 283 6.61 5.14 -3.55
N SER A 284 6.96 5.32 -4.82
CA SER A 284 7.04 4.29 -5.88
C SER A 284 8.46 3.85 -6.24
N THR A 285 9.43 4.05 -5.34
CA THR A 285 10.85 3.70 -5.55
C THR A 285 11.40 2.82 -4.44
N GLY A 286 12.54 2.17 -4.70
CA GLY A 286 13.23 1.37 -3.68
C GLY A 286 12.61 -0.02 -3.48
N PHE A 287 12.03 -0.60 -4.51
CA PHE A 287 11.51 -1.97 -4.45
C PHE A 287 12.60 -3.00 -4.79
N LEU A 288 12.52 -4.15 -4.15
CA LEU A 288 13.43 -5.29 -4.33
C LEU A 288 12.80 -6.35 -5.24
N THR A 289 13.64 -7.06 -5.98
CA THR A 289 13.24 -8.37 -6.55
C THR A 289 13.25 -9.43 -5.45
N VAL A 290 12.64 -10.59 -5.72
CA VAL A 290 12.65 -11.73 -4.78
C VAL A 290 14.10 -12.15 -4.46
N GLU A 291 14.98 -12.23 -5.47
CA GLU A 291 16.39 -12.62 -5.28
C GLU A 291 17.14 -11.60 -4.39
N GLN A 292 16.88 -10.31 -4.57
CA GLN A 292 17.47 -9.27 -3.72
C GLN A 292 16.95 -9.36 -2.30
N LEU A 293 15.64 -9.61 -2.13
CA LEU A 293 15.02 -9.78 -0.82
C LEU A 293 15.59 -11.00 -0.09
N GLU A 294 15.81 -12.12 -0.78
CA GLU A 294 16.47 -13.31 -0.21
C GLU A 294 17.91 -13.01 0.25
N GLN A 295 18.66 -12.20 -0.50
CA GLN A 295 20.00 -11.77 -0.09
C GLN A 295 19.95 -10.96 1.22
N TRP A 296 19.01 -10.01 1.32
CA TRP A 296 18.80 -9.24 2.53
C TRP A 296 18.32 -10.11 3.71
N ASN A 297 17.44 -11.08 3.46
CA ASN A 297 17.00 -12.05 4.48
C ASN A 297 18.19 -12.81 5.08
N LYS A 298 19.13 -13.26 4.23
CA LYS A 298 20.37 -13.94 4.69
C LYS A 298 21.25 -13.02 5.53
N LEU A 299 21.32 -11.74 5.18
CA LEU A 299 22.11 -10.75 5.92
C LEU A 299 21.51 -10.43 7.30
N ILE A 300 20.19 -10.25 7.36
CA ILE A 300 19.49 -9.82 8.59
C ILE A 300 19.22 -10.99 9.54
N TRP A 301 18.76 -12.14 8.99
CA TRP A 301 18.30 -13.27 9.80
C TRP A 301 19.30 -14.43 9.85
N GLY A 302 20.37 -14.39 9.05
CA GLY A 302 21.39 -15.45 8.94
C GLY A 302 20.98 -16.60 8.03
N THR A 303 21.98 -17.36 7.54
CA THR A 303 21.77 -18.60 6.79
C THR A 303 21.38 -19.70 7.75
N GLY A 304 20.10 -19.92 8.01
CA GLY A 304 19.67 -21.09 8.78
C GLY A 304 18.67 -20.88 9.90
N ALA A 305 18.03 -19.74 10.01
CA ALA A 305 16.83 -19.62 10.84
C ALA A 305 15.63 -20.14 10.01
N PRO A 306 15.04 -21.32 10.34
CA PRO A 306 13.72 -21.63 9.85
C PRO A 306 12.77 -20.55 10.38
N ALA A 307 11.76 -20.22 9.61
CA ALA A 307 10.77 -19.16 9.88
C ALA A 307 9.91 -19.41 11.14
N SER A 308 10.38 -20.18 12.11
CA SER A 308 9.60 -20.67 13.23
C SER A 308 10.25 -20.50 14.60
N MET A 309 11.08 -19.49 14.85
CA MET A 309 11.50 -19.20 16.24
C MET A 309 11.74 -17.69 16.43
N ALA A 310 10.82 -17.01 17.06
CA ALA A 310 10.80 -16.20 18.26
C ALA A 310 9.54 -15.35 18.32
#